data_a29cbd9552b1f5aca8db7e5929d35bdf
#
_entry.id   a29cbd9552b1f5aca8db7e5929d35bdf
#
_cell.length_a   1.000
_cell.length_b   1.000
_cell.length_c   1.000
_cell.angle_alpha   90.00
_cell.angle_beta   90.00
_cell.angle_gamma   90.00
#
_symmetry.space_group_name_H-M   'P 1'
#
loop_
_entity.id
_entity.type
_entity.pdbx_description
1 polymer ?
#
loop_
_entity_poly.entity_id
_entity_poly.type
_entity_poly.pdbx_seq_one_letter_code
_entity_poly.pdbx_strand_id
1 'polypeptide(L)'
;MINFDIKKIDTNFDKSVVLDGDTGDIFFDPTADVLKKVQEGMNKIDKLKESYNHESIKYLDIELRANIGSSEEIDAFDDDCIKSVGLFRSEFVYIDRSSKPTLKEQIQINNELNTKFSNTIVFRTLD
;
A
#
# COMPACT_ATOMS: atom_id res chain seq x y z
N MET A 1 0.17 15.40 6.46
CA MET A 1 0.89 15.19 7.74
C MET A 1 -0.16 15.25 8.83
N ILE A 2 -0.46 14.12 9.47
CA ILE A 2 -1.42 14.08 10.59
C ILE A 2 -0.67 14.61 11.81
N ASN A 3 -1.06 15.77 12.29
CA ASN A 3 -0.46 16.38 13.48
C ASN A 3 -1.28 15.92 14.69
N PHE A 4 -0.90 14.78 15.28
CA PHE A 4 -1.59 14.18 16.41
C PHE A 4 -0.75 14.36 17.68
N ASP A 5 -1.32 14.98 18.70
CA ASP A 5 -0.66 15.16 20.00
C ASP A 5 -0.85 13.90 20.86
N ILE A 6 0.12 12.97 20.78
CA ILE A 6 0.14 11.70 21.52
C ILE A 6 -0.02 11.91 23.04
N LYS A 7 0.39 13.07 23.58
CA LYS A 7 0.29 13.37 25.03
C LYS A 7 -1.15 13.53 25.53
N LYS A 8 -2.10 13.67 24.61
CA LYS A 8 -3.54 13.78 24.94
C LYS A 8 -4.27 12.46 24.95
N ILE A 9 -3.58 11.36 24.63
CA ILE A 9 -4.19 10.04 24.68
C ILE A 9 -4.11 9.55 26.13
N ASP A 10 -5.25 9.18 26.70
CA ASP A 10 -5.28 8.34 27.90
C ASP A 10 -4.82 6.94 27.49
N THR A 11 -3.61 6.55 27.91
CA THR A 11 -3.02 5.25 27.58
C THR A 11 -3.63 4.07 28.32
N ASN A 12 -4.65 4.29 29.14
CA ASN A 12 -5.36 3.25 29.91
C ASN A 12 -6.54 2.62 29.15
N PHE A 13 -6.55 2.69 27.81
CA PHE A 13 -7.57 1.98 27.03
C PHE A 13 -7.13 0.54 26.76
N ASP A 14 -7.93 -0.40 27.21
CA ASP A 14 -7.72 -1.85 27.03
C ASP A 14 -8.44 -2.41 25.78
N LYS A 15 -8.91 -1.55 24.88
CA LYS A 15 -9.86 -1.92 23.85
C LYS A 15 -9.43 -1.49 22.44
N SER A 16 -10.30 -1.75 21.49
CA SER A 16 -10.04 -1.49 20.07
C SER A 16 -9.97 0.00 19.72
N VAL A 17 -9.17 0.32 18.70
CA VAL A 17 -9.08 1.65 18.11
C VAL A 17 -9.56 1.56 16.67
N VAL A 18 -10.36 2.52 16.23
CA VAL A 18 -10.74 2.71 14.84
C VAL A 18 -10.10 3.98 14.31
N LEU A 19 -9.43 3.87 13.18
CA LEU A 19 -8.91 4.99 12.42
C LEU A 19 -9.75 5.14 11.15
N ASP A 20 -10.39 6.29 11.00
CA ASP A 20 -11.09 6.67 9.78
C ASP A 20 -10.14 7.48 8.89
N GLY A 21 -9.69 6.86 7.80
CA GLY A 21 -8.76 7.48 6.86
C GLY A 21 -9.39 8.57 5.99
N ASP A 22 -10.72 8.61 5.87
CA ASP A 22 -11.44 9.58 5.05
C ASP A 22 -11.63 10.90 5.82
N THR A 23 -12.00 10.81 7.10
CA THR A 23 -12.21 11.98 7.96
C THR A 23 -10.95 12.38 8.73
N GLY A 24 -10.03 11.44 8.96
CA GLY A 24 -8.86 11.60 9.80
C GLY A 24 -9.17 11.45 11.29
N ASP A 25 -10.36 10.94 11.64
CA ASP A 25 -10.78 10.74 13.02
C ASP A 25 -10.20 9.44 13.61
N ILE A 26 -9.88 9.49 14.90
CA ILE A 26 -9.46 8.33 15.68
C ILE A 26 -10.45 8.13 16.81
N PHE A 27 -11.07 6.96 16.83
CA PHE A 27 -12.02 6.57 17.88
C PHE A 27 -11.37 5.54 18.81
N PHE A 28 -11.22 5.91 20.07
CA PHE A 28 -10.81 4.99 21.13
C PHE A 28 -12.06 4.40 21.76
N ASP A 29 -12.09 3.10 21.99
CA ASP A 29 -13.26 2.36 22.45
C ASP A 29 -14.54 2.69 21.64
N PRO A 30 -14.52 2.45 20.31
CA PRO A 30 -15.60 2.88 19.43
C PRO A 30 -16.93 2.26 19.84
N THR A 31 -17.99 3.06 19.77
CA THR A 31 -19.36 2.57 19.99
C THR A 31 -19.78 1.58 18.91
N ALA A 32 -20.80 0.77 19.18
CA ALA A 32 -21.34 -0.18 18.20
C ALA A 32 -21.77 0.52 16.88
N ASP A 33 -22.25 1.76 16.95
CA ASP A 33 -22.65 2.53 15.77
C ASP A 33 -21.45 2.93 14.91
N VAL A 34 -20.31 3.27 15.52
CA VAL A 34 -19.06 3.57 14.81
C VAL A 34 -18.54 2.30 14.14
N LEU A 35 -18.48 1.18 14.86
CA LEU A 35 -18.06 -0.10 14.31
C LEU A 35 -18.93 -0.53 13.12
N LYS A 36 -20.24 -0.35 13.23
CA LYS A 36 -21.19 -0.67 12.15
C LYS A 36 -20.93 0.18 10.91
N LYS A 37 -20.72 1.49 11.05
CA LYS A 37 -20.40 2.38 9.92
C LYS A 37 -19.09 1.98 9.23
N VAL A 38 -18.06 1.66 10.01
CA VAL A 38 -16.77 1.19 9.46
C VAL A 38 -16.96 -0.11 8.68
N GLN A 39 -17.69 -1.08 9.24
CA GLN A 39 -17.96 -2.35 8.57
C GLN A 39 -18.76 -2.15 7.28
N GLU A 40 -19.75 -1.25 7.27
CA GLU A 40 -20.50 -0.89 6.05
C GLU A 40 -19.59 -0.25 5.00
N GLY A 41 -18.64 0.60 5.41
CA GLY A 41 -17.62 1.18 4.53
C GLY A 41 -16.71 0.11 3.93
N MET A 42 -16.18 -0.78 4.73
CA MET A 42 -15.35 -1.91 4.26
C MET A 42 -16.10 -2.81 3.28
N ASN A 43 -17.35 -3.16 3.59
CA ASN A 43 -18.17 -3.99 2.71
C ASN A 43 -18.45 -3.30 1.34
N LYS A 44 -18.52 -1.97 1.29
CA LYS A 44 -18.64 -1.24 0.02
C LYS A 44 -17.37 -1.34 -0.81
N ILE A 45 -16.21 -1.21 -0.18
CA ILE A 45 -14.90 -1.33 -0.84
C ILE A 45 -14.73 -2.75 -1.39
N ASP A 46 -15.08 -3.78 -0.62
CA ASP A 46 -14.98 -5.17 -1.05
C ASP A 46 -15.90 -5.45 -2.26
N LYS A 47 -17.13 -4.95 -2.25
CA LYS A 47 -18.02 -5.03 -3.40
C LYS A 47 -17.48 -4.31 -4.64
N LEU A 48 -16.82 -3.17 -4.47
CA LEU A 48 -16.15 -2.48 -5.57
C LEU A 48 -15.00 -3.32 -6.14
N LYS A 49 -14.20 -3.95 -5.28
CA LYS A 49 -13.12 -4.86 -5.70
C LYS A 49 -13.68 -6.07 -6.46
N GLU A 50 -14.76 -6.68 -5.98
CA GLU A 50 -15.43 -7.80 -6.65
C GLU A 50 -16.02 -7.41 -8.01
N SER A 51 -16.49 -6.15 -8.15
CA SER A 51 -17.04 -5.65 -9.42
C SER A 51 -15.96 -5.22 -10.41
N TYR A 52 -14.69 -5.18 -10.00
CA TYR A 52 -13.58 -4.80 -10.85
C TYR A 52 -13.36 -5.85 -11.94
N ASN A 53 -13.52 -5.43 -13.19
CA ASN A 53 -13.34 -6.30 -14.34
C ASN A 53 -12.07 -5.92 -15.10
N HIS A 54 -11.03 -6.74 -14.98
CA HIS A 54 -9.76 -6.58 -15.70
C HIS A 54 -9.92 -6.51 -17.21
N GLU A 55 -10.94 -7.16 -17.77
CA GLU A 55 -11.16 -7.14 -19.22
C GLU A 55 -11.49 -5.74 -19.73
N SER A 56 -12.18 -4.93 -18.94
CA SER A 56 -12.52 -3.56 -19.31
C SER A 56 -11.29 -2.68 -19.53
N ILE A 57 -10.18 -2.97 -18.85
CA ILE A 57 -8.93 -2.22 -18.95
C ILE A 57 -8.22 -2.50 -20.27
N LYS A 58 -8.34 -3.70 -20.80
CA LYS A 58 -7.70 -4.10 -22.08
C LYS A 58 -8.18 -3.28 -23.28
N TYR A 59 -9.36 -2.68 -23.18
CA TYR A 59 -9.96 -1.86 -24.24
C TYR A 59 -9.64 -0.36 -24.09
N LEU A 60 -8.97 0.02 -22.99
CA LEU A 60 -8.53 1.40 -22.81
C LEU A 60 -7.16 1.57 -23.49
N ASP A 61 -7.01 2.61 -24.29
CA ASP A 61 -5.71 3.00 -24.89
C ASP A 61 -4.84 3.74 -23.85
N ILE A 62 -4.71 3.10 -22.65
CA ILE A 62 -3.88 3.58 -21.55
C ILE A 62 -3.07 2.41 -21.00
N GLU A 63 -1.83 2.67 -20.63
CA GLU A 63 -0.99 1.72 -19.91
C GLU A 63 -1.10 1.98 -18.40
N LEU A 64 -1.56 0.97 -17.67
CA LEU A 64 -1.51 1.00 -16.20
C LEU A 64 -0.15 0.52 -15.72
N ARG A 65 0.42 1.25 -14.77
CA ARG A 65 1.70 0.93 -14.15
C ARG A 65 1.58 0.94 -12.63
N ALA A 66 2.20 -0.04 -11.98
CA ALA A 66 2.21 -0.13 -10.53
C ALA A 66 3.19 0.89 -9.91
N ASN A 67 2.89 1.35 -8.70
CA ASN A 67 3.86 2.01 -7.81
C ASN A 67 4.25 1.02 -6.73
N ILE A 68 5.53 0.70 -6.64
CA ILE A 68 6.08 -0.31 -5.74
C ILE A 68 7.12 0.33 -4.83
N GLY A 69 7.11 0.03 -3.54
CA GLY A 69 8.04 0.57 -2.57
C GLY A 69 8.86 -0.48 -1.82
N SER A 70 8.41 -1.75 -1.79
CA SER A 70 9.10 -2.79 -1.02
C SER A 70 9.02 -4.16 -1.69
N SER A 71 9.84 -5.12 -1.21
CA SER A 71 9.77 -6.52 -1.67
C SER A 71 8.43 -7.16 -1.29
N GLU A 72 7.88 -6.82 -0.14
CA GLU A 72 6.58 -7.33 0.31
C GLU A 72 5.44 -6.85 -0.62
N GLU A 73 5.55 -5.62 -1.14
CA GLU A 73 4.60 -5.12 -2.15
C GLU A 73 4.75 -5.85 -3.48
N ILE A 74 5.97 -6.26 -3.88
CA ILE A 74 6.21 -7.07 -5.07
C ILE A 74 5.51 -8.43 -4.94
N ASP A 75 5.69 -9.09 -3.78
CA ASP A 75 5.12 -10.41 -3.52
C ASP A 75 3.59 -10.37 -3.43
N ALA A 76 3.06 -9.34 -2.76
CA ALA A 76 1.62 -9.14 -2.59
C ALA A 76 0.91 -8.68 -3.87
N PHE A 77 1.66 -8.23 -4.88
CA PHE A 77 1.08 -7.74 -6.12
C PHE A 77 0.52 -8.90 -6.94
N ASP A 78 -0.79 -8.90 -7.14
CA ASP A 78 -1.52 -9.95 -7.84
C ASP A 78 -2.47 -9.34 -8.89
N ASP A 79 -1.91 -8.68 -9.90
CA ASP A 79 -2.68 -8.13 -11.01
C ASP A 79 -1.99 -8.42 -12.35
N ASP A 80 -2.53 -9.41 -13.05
CA ASP A 80 -2.01 -9.86 -14.33
C ASP A 80 -2.16 -8.85 -15.47
N CYS A 81 -2.98 -7.83 -15.33
CA CYS A 81 -3.16 -6.79 -16.33
C CYS A 81 -2.07 -5.70 -16.28
N ILE A 82 -1.40 -5.56 -15.13
CA ILE A 82 -0.34 -4.57 -14.93
C ILE A 82 1.02 -5.24 -15.07
N LYS A 83 1.71 -4.96 -16.16
CA LYS A 83 3.00 -5.58 -16.50
C LYS A 83 4.19 -4.63 -16.33
N SER A 84 3.94 -3.39 -15.93
CA SER A 84 4.94 -2.32 -15.81
C SER A 84 4.95 -1.71 -14.42
N VAL A 85 6.11 -1.24 -13.98
CA VAL A 85 6.27 -0.41 -12.79
C VAL A 85 6.52 1.03 -13.22
N GLY A 86 5.59 1.92 -12.86
CA GLY A 86 5.68 3.34 -13.14
C GLY A 86 6.60 4.08 -12.18
N LEU A 87 6.75 3.56 -10.98
CA LEU A 87 7.68 4.07 -9.98
C LEU A 87 8.05 2.98 -8.98
N PHE A 88 9.31 2.57 -8.98
CA PHE A 88 9.92 1.85 -7.87
C PHE A 88 10.59 2.84 -6.92
N ARG A 89 10.08 2.92 -5.70
CA ARG A 89 10.57 3.85 -4.67
C ARG A 89 11.75 3.23 -3.92
N SER A 90 12.95 3.33 -4.52
CA SER A 90 14.15 2.67 -4.00
C SER A 90 14.57 3.13 -2.59
N GLU A 91 14.14 4.32 -2.16
CA GLU A 91 14.40 4.83 -0.80
C GLU A 91 13.83 3.92 0.30
N PHE A 92 12.73 3.21 0.05
CA PHE A 92 12.16 2.28 1.02
C PHE A 92 13.06 1.07 1.29
N VAL A 93 13.94 0.72 0.36
CA VAL A 93 14.94 -0.34 0.58
C VAL A 93 15.96 0.05 1.65
N TYR A 94 16.08 1.35 1.95
CA TYR A 94 17.02 1.91 2.92
C TYR A 94 16.38 2.31 4.26
N ILE A 95 15.04 2.43 4.30
CA ILE A 95 14.30 2.81 5.51
C ILE A 95 14.27 1.64 6.49
N ASP A 96 14.27 1.94 7.79
CA ASP A 96 14.18 1.01 8.91
C ASP A 96 15.33 -0.02 9.00
N ARG A 97 16.49 0.30 8.39
CA ARG A 97 17.70 -0.51 8.47
C ARG A 97 18.78 0.15 9.30
N SER A 98 19.54 -0.65 10.02
CA SER A 98 20.73 -0.21 10.75
C SER A 98 21.96 -0.01 9.84
N SER A 99 21.92 -0.53 8.60
CA SER A 99 23.00 -0.43 7.62
C SER A 99 22.44 -0.30 6.20
N LYS A 100 23.27 0.25 5.30
CA LYS A 100 22.90 0.32 3.87
C LYS A 100 22.72 -1.09 3.29
N PRO A 101 21.74 -1.29 2.38
CA PRO A 101 21.57 -2.56 1.68
C PRO A 101 22.83 -2.88 0.87
N THR A 102 23.24 -4.13 0.94
CA THR A 102 24.37 -4.65 0.16
C THR A 102 24.03 -4.68 -1.33
N LEU A 103 25.04 -4.70 -2.19
CA LEU A 103 24.85 -4.87 -3.62
C LEU A 103 24.05 -6.15 -3.95
N LYS A 104 24.29 -7.22 -3.20
CA LYS A 104 23.57 -8.49 -3.38
C LYS A 104 22.06 -8.34 -3.11
N GLU A 105 21.68 -7.66 -2.04
CA GLU A 105 20.27 -7.40 -1.71
C GLU A 105 19.61 -6.52 -2.77
N GLN A 106 20.31 -5.48 -3.25
CA GLN A 106 19.78 -4.61 -4.32
C GLN A 106 19.57 -5.39 -5.63
N ILE A 107 20.52 -6.26 -6.01
CA ILE A 107 20.40 -7.14 -7.18
C ILE A 107 19.22 -8.11 -7.01
N GLN A 108 19.03 -8.66 -5.81
CA GLN A 108 17.92 -9.56 -5.54
C GLN A 108 16.58 -8.88 -5.77
N ILE A 109 16.37 -7.69 -5.21
CA ILE A 109 15.13 -6.91 -5.39
C ILE A 109 14.88 -6.60 -6.88
N ASN A 110 15.95 -6.22 -7.61
CA ASN A 110 15.84 -5.97 -9.04
C ASN A 110 15.43 -7.22 -9.82
N ASN A 111 15.93 -8.40 -9.43
CA ASN A 111 15.56 -9.67 -10.05
C ASN A 111 14.10 -10.04 -9.74
N GLU A 112 13.63 -9.81 -8.51
CA GLU A 112 12.23 -10.01 -8.11
C GLU A 112 11.29 -9.13 -8.96
N LEU A 113 11.61 -7.84 -9.10
CA LEU A 113 10.88 -6.92 -9.97
C LEU A 113 10.85 -7.41 -11.43
N ASN A 114 11.99 -7.77 -11.99
CA ASN A 114 12.09 -8.25 -13.38
C ASN A 114 11.38 -9.59 -13.59
N THR A 115 11.25 -10.41 -12.57
CA THR A 115 10.50 -11.68 -12.64
C THR A 115 9.00 -11.43 -12.63
N LYS A 116 8.54 -10.49 -11.81
CA LYS A 116 7.11 -10.18 -11.63
C LYS A 116 6.57 -9.30 -12.77
N PHE A 117 7.34 -8.30 -13.18
CA PHE A 117 6.92 -7.32 -14.20
C PHE A 117 7.71 -7.53 -15.50
N SER A 118 7.00 -7.88 -16.57
CA SER A 118 7.62 -8.26 -17.86
C SER A 118 7.95 -7.07 -18.76
N ASN A 119 7.47 -5.87 -18.43
CA ASN A 119 7.65 -4.67 -19.24
C ASN A 119 8.56 -3.62 -18.53
N THR A 120 8.29 -2.34 -18.78
CA THR A 120 9.10 -1.24 -18.26
C THR A 120 9.06 -1.13 -16.74
N ILE A 121 10.22 -0.97 -16.12
CA ILE A 121 10.36 -0.64 -14.71
C ILE A 121 11.11 0.69 -14.58
N VAL A 122 10.48 1.69 -13.95
CA VAL A 122 11.08 3.00 -13.68
C VAL A 122 11.56 3.04 -12.25
N PHE A 123 12.86 3.22 -12.06
CA PHE A 123 13.48 3.37 -10.74
C PHE A 123 13.66 4.85 -10.40
N ARG A 124 13.27 5.24 -9.19
CA ARG A 124 13.68 6.50 -8.61
C ARG A 124 15.03 6.31 -7.91
N THR A 125 16.04 7.08 -8.33
CA THR A 125 17.34 7.10 -7.68
C THR A 125 17.26 7.85 -6.34
N LEU A 126 18.18 7.55 -5.44
CA LEU A 126 18.37 8.33 -4.22
C LEU A 126 19.02 9.68 -4.56
N ASP A 127 18.59 10.74 -3.91
CA ASP A 127 19.20 12.06 -3.93
C ASP A 127 20.40 12.13 -2.98
#